data_5f5b45aae53b989382affeeece58d265
#
_entry.id   5f5b45aae53b989382affeeece58d265
#
_cell.length_a   1.000
_cell.length_b   1.000
_cell.length_c   1.000
_cell.angle_alpha   90.00
_cell.angle_beta   90.00
_cell.angle_gamma   90.00
#
_symmetry.space_group_name_H-M   'P 1'
#
loop_
_entity.id
_entity.type
_entity.pdbx_description
1 polymer ?
#
loop_
_entity_poly.entity_id
_entity_poly.type
_entity_poly.pdbx_seq_one_letter_code
_entity_poly.pdbx_strand_id
1 'polypeptide(L)'
;MLRRLWILVTNVGEQLKKKPALRGGGFTFKQFFVAHDCCAMKVGTDGVLLGAWVPVEKARKVLDIGCGSGLIALMIAQRSTSEVLIDGVELEPEAARQASSNVASSPWAEQVCIYEQDVHQFAENHPHQYDLIVSNPPYFAPAVACRDEARDTARYTGSLTHDALLNCAEKLITENGVFCVVLPHDLGIELSRRAVQQNWYVRCQVDIRDRPGKPLNRMLLTLSHQPGETEYQHLALRQSEGVYSAEFCQLISEFYLNY
;
A
#
# COMPACT_ATOMS: atom_id res chain seq x y z
N MET A 1 68.97 5.43 20.34
CA MET A 1 67.83 5.31 21.27
C MET A 1 66.55 5.36 20.48
N LEU A 2 66.00 4.21 20.13
CA LEU A 2 64.78 4.05 19.28
C LEU A 2 63.60 3.80 20.22
N ARG A 3 62.63 4.75 20.30
CA ARG A 3 61.34 4.53 20.96
C ARG A 3 60.35 3.95 19.96
N ARG A 4 59.91 2.73 20.21
CA ARG A 4 58.80 2.07 19.50
C ARG A 4 57.46 2.70 19.93
N LEU A 5 56.73 3.24 18.94
CA LEU A 5 55.31 3.63 19.10
C LEU A 5 54.45 2.37 18.90
N TRP A 6 53.65 2.02 19.88
CA TRP A 6 52.59 1.01 19.78
C TRP A 6 51.34 1.70 19.27
N ILE A 7 50.88 1.30 18.09
CA ILE A 7 49.59 1.68 17.56
C ILE A 7 48.57 0.68 18.12
N LEU A 8 47.67 1.17 18.98
CA LEU A 8 46.48 0.47 19.42
C LEU A 8 45.50 0.43 18.27
N VAL A 9 45.30 -0.73 17.64
CA VAL A 9 44.21 -1.01 16.74
C VAL A 9 43.00 -1.33 17.62
N THR A 10 42.10 -0.36 17.76
CA THR A 10 40.79 -0.59 18.36
C THR A 10 39.94 -1.33 17.35
N ASN A 11 39.68 -2.60 17.60
CA ASN A 11 38.65 -3.39 16.94
C ASN A 11 37.28 -2.78 17.23
N VAL A 12 36.73 -2.05 16.26
CA VAL A 12 35.32 -1.70 16.26
C VAL A 12 34.58 -2.97 15.83
N GLY A 13 34.07 -3.71 16.82
CA GLY A 13 33.24 -4.87 16.56
C GLY A 13 31.97 -4.44 15.82
N GLU A 14 31.81 -4.85 14.57
CA GLU A 14 30.55 -4.86 13.87
C GLU A 14 29.55 -5.67 14.70
N GLN A 15 28.63 -4.98 15.35
CA GLN A 15 27.47 -5.64 15.94
C GLN A 15 26.64 -6.19 14.76
N LEU A 16 26.79 -7.46 14.48
CA LEU A 16 25.89 -8.25 13.64
C LEU A 16 24.46 -8.04 14.18
N LYS A 17 23.69 -7.17 13.51
CA LYS A 17 22.24 -7.02 13.77
C LYS A 17 21.63 -8.41 13.64
N LYS A 18 21.20 -9.01 14.75
CA LYS A 18 20.48 -10.29 14.75
C LYS A 18 19.28 -10.14 13.82
N LYS A 19 19.16 -11.05 12.84
CA LYS A 19 17.95 -11.12 12.00
C LYS A 19 16.73 -11.25 12.92
N PRO A 20 15.66 -10.47 12.71
CA PRO A 20 14.46 -10.58 13.52
C PRO A 20 13.93 -12.02 13.44
N ALA A 21 13.49 -12.56 14.58
CA ALA A 21 12.86 -13.86 14.62
C ALA A 21 11.56 -13.83 13.83
N LEU A 22 11.34 -14.79 12.92
CA LEU A 22 10.08 -14.92 12.18
C LEU A 22 8.95 -15.24 13.16
N ARG A 23 7.92 -14.38 13.20
CA ARG A 23 6.70 -14.59 13.99
C ARG A 23 5.69 -15.36 13.13
N GLY A 24 4.95 -16.30 13.74
CA GLY A 24 3.81 -16.96 13.10
C GLY A 24 2.59 -16.02 13.01
N GLY A 25 1.63 -16.34 12.13
CA GLY A 25 0.36 -15.58 12.01
C GLY A 25 0.46 -14.25 11.26
N GLY A 26 1.59 -13.96 10.57
CA GLY A 26 1.77 -12.70 9.87
C GLY A 26 3.01 -12.67 8.99
N PHE A 27 3.40 -11.47 8.58
CA PHE A 27 4.58 -11.21 7.76
C PHE A 27 5.56 -10.27 8.48
N THR A 28 6.84 -10.66 8.52
CA THR A 28 7.91 -9.88 9.16
C THR A 28 8.66 -9.08 8.11
N PHE A 29 8.56 -7.76 8.21
CA PHE A 29 9.36 -6.78 7.46
C PHE A 29 10.63 -6.40 8.24
N LYS A 30 11.50 -5.60 7.65
CA LYS A 30 12.76 -5.16 8.29
C LYS A 30 12.53 -4.35 9.57
N GLN A 31 11.47 -3.53 9.62
CA GLN A 31 11.24 -2.59 10.71
C GLN A 31 9.94 -2.88 11.48
N PHE A 32 9.02 -3.68 10.94
CA PHE A 32 7.74 -3.98 11.57
C PHE A 32 7.24 -5.39 11.24
N PHE A 33 6.19 -5.79 11.92
CA PHE A 33 5.48 -7.05 11.70
C PHE A 33 4.01 -6.75 11.45
N VAL A 34 3.40 -7.43 10.49
CA VAL A 34 1.97 -7.35 10.20
C VAL A 34 1.33 -8.70 10.48
N ALA A 35 0.56 -8.80 11.56
CA ALA A 35 -0.35 -9.91 11.77
C ALA A 35 -1.53 -9.80 10.79
N HIS A 36 -1.98 -10.93 10.24
CA HIS A 36 -3.07 -10.98 9.27
C HIS A 36 -3.95 -12.23 9.42
N ASP A 37 -3.97 -12.80 10.60
CA ASP A 37 -4.75 -13.99 10.94
C ASP A 37 -6.25 -13.71 11.07
N CYS A 38 -6.62 -12.46 11.41
CA CYS A 38 -8.02 -12.00 11.49
C CYS A 38 -8.46 -11.19 10.26
N CYS A 39 -7.65 -11.07 9.20
CA CYS A 39 -8.00 -10.36 7.99
C CYS A 39 -8.36 -11.32 6.85
N ALA A 40 -9.40 -10.98 6.07
CA ALA A 40 -9.78 -11.72 4.88
C ALA A 40 -8.65 -11.78 3.84
N MET A 41 -7.93 -10.67 3.67
CA MET A 41 -6.74 -10.59 2.81
C MET A 41 -5.46 -10.62 3.63
N LYS A 42 -4.61 -11.61 3.33
CA LYS A 42 -3.26 -11.69 3.90
C LYS A 42 -2.32 -10.67 3.23
N VAL A 43 -1.16 -10.43 3.86
CA VAL A 43 -0.08 -9.68 3.19
C VAL A 43 0.21 -10.27 1.82
N GLY A 44 -0.01 -9.49 0.79
CA GLY A 44 0.11 -9.89 -0.62
C GLY A 44 0.99 -8.92 -1.41
N THR A 45 1.43 -9.36 -2.59
CA THR A 45 2.29 -8.58 -3.47
C THR A 45 1.67 -7.23 -3.86
N ASP A 46 0.35 -7.17 -4.03
CA ASP A 46 -0.36 -5.96 -4.47
C ASP A 46 -0.25 -4.84 -3.42
N GLY A 47 -0.51 -5.14 -2.14
CA GLY A 47 -0.34 -4.17 -1.05
C GLY A 47 1.12 -3.73 -0.88
N VAL A 48 2.07 -4.66 -1.02
CA VAL A 48 3.51 -4.33 -0.97
C VAL A 48 3.93 -3.44 -2.14
N LEU A 49 3.47 -3.74 -3.37
CA LEU A 49 3.72 -2.90 -4.54
C LEU A 49 3.23 -1.48 -4.31
N LEU A 50 1.97 -1.32 -3.90
CA LEU A 50 1.37 -0.01 -3.70
C LEU A 50 2.09 0.75 -2.58
N GLY A 51 2.28 0.15 -1.40
CA GLY A 51 2.92 0.80 -0.26
C GLY A 51 4.38 1.18 -0.50
N ALA A 52 5.09 0.43 -1.36
CA ALA A 52 6.46 0.75 -1.75
C ALA A 52 6.56 1.83 -2.85
N TRP A 53 5.54 1.92 -3.72
CA TRP A 53 5.59 2.76 -4.93
C TRP A 53 5.02 4.16 -4.76
N VAL A 54 3.98 4.35 -3.92
CA VAL A 54 3.27 5.65 -3.83
C VAL A 54 4.20 6.83 -3.50
N PRO A 55 3.92 8.04 -4.07
CA PRO A 55 4.72 9.24 -3.83
C PRO A 55 4.40 9.85 -2.45
N VAL A 56 5.24 9.60 -1.45
CA VAL A 56 5.03 10.07 -0.07
C VAL A 56 5.71 11.40 0.24
N GLU A 57 6.64 11.85 -0.61
CA GLU A 57 7.59 12.92 -0.32
C GLU A 57 6.94 14.28 -0.05
N LYS A 58 5.76 14.52 -0.62
CA LYS A 58 5.03 15.81 -0.49
C LYS A 58 3.77 15.70 0.36
N ALA A 59 3.41 14.48 0.77
CA ALA A 59 2.21 14.27 1.56
C ALA A 59 2.44 14.72 3.02
N ARG A 60 1.46 15.36 3.60
CA ARG A 60 1.36 15.66 5.03
C ARG A 60 0.26 14.87 5.70
N LYS A 61 -0.80 14.59 4.95
CA LYS A 61 -1.91 13.78 5.42
C LYS A 61 -2.27 12.73 4.39
N VAL A 62 -2.25 11.48 4.81
CA VAL A 62 -2.44 10.28 3.96
C VAL A 62 -3.66 9.52 4.43
N LEU A 63 -4.42 8.94 3.49
CA LEU A 63 -5.53 8.04 3.76
C LEU A 63 -5.34 6.70 3.05
N ASP A 64 -5.48 5.61 3.79
CA ASP A 64 -5.56 4.23 3.28
C ASP A 64 -7.02 3.77 3.33
N ILE A 65 -7.69 3.72 2.17
CA ILE A 65 -9.10 3.29 2.05
C ILE A 65 -9.17 1.77 1.93
N GLY A 66 -9.86 1.12 2.89
CA GLY A 66 -9.91 -0.33 3.00
C GLY A 66 -8.57 -0.87 3.47
N CYS A 67 -8.06 -0.34 4.60
CA CYS A 67 -6.68 -0.57 5.03
C CYS A 67 -6.39 -2.02 5.45
N GLY A 68 -7.41 -2.87 5.63
CA GLY A 68 -7.27 -4.28 6.00
C GLY A 68 -6.44 -4.48 7.25
N SER A 69 -5.28 -5.11 7.12
CA SER A 69 -4.34 -5.31 8.24
C SER A 69 -3.47 -4.08 8.58
N GLY A 70 -3.66 -2.94 7.90
CA GLY A 70 -2.85 -1.73 8.04
C GLY A 70 -1.51 -1.80 7.31
N LEU A 71 -1.31 -2.77 6.42
CA LEU A 71 -0.05 -2.99 5.71
C LEU A 71 0.45 -1.74 4.98
N ILE A 72 -0.41 -1.16 4.13
CA ILE A 72 -0.02 -0.03 3.27
C ILE A 72 0.24 1.20 4.13
N ALA A 73 -0.61 1.48 5.11
CA ALA A 73 -0.43 2.56 6.06
C ALA A 73 0.93 2.47 6.80
N LEU A 74 1.32 1.27 7.28
CA LEU A 74 2.60 1.04 7.95
C LEU A 74 3.81 1.17 6.99
N MET A 75 3.67 0.72 5.74
CA MET A 75 4.71 0.90 4.73
C MET A 75 4.93 2.37 4.38
N ILE A 76 3.85 3.15 4.29
CA ILE A 76 3.91 4.60 4.08
C ILE A 76 4.55 5.28 5.29
N ALA A 77 4.17 4.91 6.51
CA ALA A 77 4.76 5.45 7.73
C ALA A 77 6.29 5.24 7.77
N GLN A 78 6.79 4.06 7.38
CA GLN A 78 8.23 3.78 7.29
C GLN A 78 8.97 4.73 6.33
N ARG A 79 8.31 5.17 5.25
CA ARG A 79 8.89 6.03 4.21
C ARG A 79 8.69 7.52 4.47
N SER A 80 7.86 7.86 5.44
CA SER A 80 7.47 9.24 5.75
C SER A 80 8.28 9.80 6.92
N THR A 81 8.30 11.13 7.04
CA THR A 81 8.78 11.79 8.26
C THR A 81 7.74 11.67 9.37
N SER A 82 8.13 11.87 10.61
CA SER A 82 7.23 11.81 11.78
C SER A 82 6.12 12.86 11.78
N GLU A 83 6.19 13.85 10.90
CA GLU A 83 5.18 14.92 10.76
C GLU A 83 3.99 14.51 9.87
N VAL A 84 4.12 13.43 9.10
CA VAL A 84 3.07 12.93 8.22
C VAL A 84 2.05 12.16 9.04
N LEU A 85 0.79 12.55 8.97
CA LEU A 85 -0.33 11.84 9.60
C LEU A 85 -0.96 10.87 8.61
N ILE A 86 -1.24 9.66 9.06
CA ILE A 86 -1.77 8.58 8.24
C ILE A 86 -3.04 8.05 8.88
N ASP A 87 -4.16 8.16 8.18
CA ASP A 87 -5.43 7.59 8.57
C ASP A 87 -5.69 6.32 7.75
N GLY A 88 -6.15 5.25 8.38
CA GLY A 88 -6.66 4.05 7.72
C GLY A 88 -8.14 3.89 8.03
N VAL A 89 -8.96 3.64 7.00
CA VAL A 89 -10.39 3.38 7.17
C VAL A 89 -10.69 1.95 6.76
N GLU A 90 -11.34 1.21 7.65
CA GLU A 90 -11.71 -0.19 7.43
C GLU A 90 -13.13 -0.44 7.91
N LEU A 91 -13.93 -1.07 7.04
CA LEU A 91 -15.33 -1.38 7.33
C LEU A 91 -15.47 -2.61 8.23
N GLU A 92 -14.59 -3.61 8.02
CA GLU A 92 -14.67 -4.90 8.71
C GLU A 92 -14.07 -4.78 10.13
N PRO A 93 -14.87 -4.99 11.21
CA PRO A 93 -14.41 -4.74 12.57
C PRO A 93 -13.19 -5.58 13.00
N GLU A 94 -13.11 -6.84 12.56
CA GLU A 94 -11.98 -7.71 12.90
C GLU A 94 -10.69 -7.24 12.24
N ALA A 95 -10.78 -6.81 10.96
CA ALA A 95 -9.64 -6.26 10.24
C ALA A 95 -9.20 -4.92 10.83
N ALA A 96 -10.13 -4.02 11.17
CA ALA A 96 -9.84 -2.74 11.80
C ALA A 96 -9.15 -2.91 13.18
N ARG A 97 -9.63 -3.86 14.00
CA ARG A 97 -8.97 -4.20 15.26
C ARG A 97 -7.57 -4.77 15.07
N GLN A 98 -7.39 -5.63 14.06
CA GLN A 98 -6.08 -6.16 13.74
C GLN A 98 -5.13 -5.07 13.23
N ALA A 99 -5.59 -4.17 12.35
CA ALA A 99 -4.81 -3.01 11.91
C ALA A 99 -4.38 -2.14 13.09
N SER A 100 -5.31 -1.81 14.00
CA SER A 100 -5.01 -1.04 15.21
C SER A 100 -3.95 -1.72 16.09
N SER A 101 -4.04 -3.05 16.25
CA SER A 101 -3.04 -3.82 17.00
C SER A 101 -1.67 -3.84 16.31
N ASN A 102 -1.64 -3.96 14.97
CA ASN A 102 -0.40 -3.89 14.18
C ASN A 102 0.24 -2.51 14.31
N VAL A 103 -0.55 -1.44 14.20
CA VAL A 103 -0.10 -0.05 14.39
C VAL A 103 0.45 0.15 15.81
N ALA A 104 -0.28 -0.23 16.84
CA ALA A 104 0.17 -0.09 18.23
C ALA A 104 1.47 -0.85 18.53
N SER A 105 1.75 -1.93 17.79
CA SER A 105 2.97 -2.74 17.93
C SER A 105 4.12 -2.26 17.02
N SER A 106 3.90 -1.22 16.24
CA SER A 106 4.87 -0.66 15.28
C SER A 106 5.62 0.54 15.86
N PRO A 107 6.73 0.98 15.22
CA PRO A 107 7.41 2.21 15.59
C PRO A 107 6.58 3.50 15.34
N TRP A 108 5.46 3.41 14.62
CA TRP A 108 4.65 4.54 14.13
C TRP A 108 3.26 4.62 14.78
N ALA A 109 3.12 4.12 16.02
CA ALA A 109 1.85 4.08 16.75
C ALA A 109 1.19 5.45 16.93
N GLU A 110 1.97 6.52 17.01
CA GLU A 110 1.48 7.90 17.14
C GLU A 110 1.21 8.59 15.80
N GLN A 111 1.68 8.00 14.70
CA GLN A 111 1.59 8.58 13.35
C GLN A 111 0.41 8.02 12.55
N VAL A 112 -0.04 6.79 12.88
CA VAL A 112 -1.09 6.09 12.16
C VAL A 112 -2.32 5.93 13.03
N CYS A 113 -3.49 6.35 12.53
CA CYS A 113 -4.79 6.18 13.18
C CYS A 113 -5.70 5.28 12.33
N ILE A 114 -6.37 4.30 12.95
CA ILE A 114 -7.29 3.39 12.26
C ILE A 114 -8.72 3.70 12.70
N TYR A 115 -9.62 3.87 11.72
CA TYR A 115 -11.04 4.10 11.90
C TYR A 115 -11.83 2.88 11.43
N GLU A 116 -12.56 2.25 12.37
CA GLU A 116 -13.56 1.23 12.07
C GLU A 116 -14.83 1.94 11.58
N GLN A 117 -14.93 2.19 10.27
CA GLN A 117 -16.01 3.00 9.70
C GLN A 117 -16.21 2.71 8.22
N ASP A 118 -17.44 2.92 7.74
CA ASP A 118 -17.73 3.01 6.29
C ASP A 118 -17.08 4.25 5.69
N VAL A 119 -16.35 4.09 4.60
CA VAL A 119 -15.63 5.19 3.92
C VAL A 119 -16.60 6.27 3.39
N HIS A 120 -17.83 5.92 3.04
CA HIS A 120 -18.83 6.91 2.62
C HIS A 120 -19.19 7.87 3.75
N GLN A 121 -19.41 7.33 4.96
CA GLN A 121 -19.65 8.14 6.16
C GLN A 121 -18.41 8.90 6.59
N PHE A 122 -17.24 8.27 6.47
CA PHE A 122 -15.96 8.92 6.78
C PHE A 122 -15.74 10.14 5.89
N ALA A 123 -16.03 10.03 4.58
CA ALA A 123 -15.85 11.10 3.61
C ALA A 123 -16.73 12.32 3.89
N GLU A 124 -17.88 12.15 4.50
CA GLU A 124 -18.76 13.26 4.89
C GLU A 124 -18.18 14.15 5.99
N ASN A 125 -17.34 13.57 6.85
CA ASN A 125 -16.77 14.24 8.02
C ASN A 125 -15.34 14.77 7.79
N HIS A 126 -14.67 14.40 6.68
CA HIS A 126 -13.28 14.73 6.42
C HIS A 126 -13.04 15.31 5.03
N PRO A 127 -13.84 16.30 4.56
CA PRO A 127 -13.74 16.80 3.20
C PRO A 127 -12.37 17.47 2.94
N HIS A 128 -11.77 17.17 1.77
CA HIS A 128 -10.58 17.83 1.23
C HIS A 128 -9.37 17.90 2.19
N GLN A 129 -9.10 16.84 2.90
CA GLN A 129 -8.05 16.83 3.92
C GLN A 129 -6.78 16.06 3.51
N TYR A 130 -6.81 15.21 2.50
CA TYR A 130 -5.75 14.26 2.20
C TYR A 130 -4.95 14.64 0.96
N ASP A 131 -3.63 14.71 1.11
CA ASP A 131 -2.70 14.98 -0.01
C ASP A 131 -2.41 13.72 -0.80
N LEU A 132 -2.48 12.56 -0.14
CA LEU A 132 -2.31 11.25 -0.74
C LEU A 132 -3.42 10.33 -0.24
N ILE A 133 -4.16 9.76 -1.17
CA ILE A 133 -5.12 8.68 -0.88
C ILE A 133 -4.59 7.41 -1.55
N VAL A 134 -4.66 6.29 -0.86
CA VAL A 134 -4.27 4.98 -1.39
C VAL A 134 -5.39 3.98 -1.20
N SER A 135 -5.50 3.00 -2.09
CA SER A 135 -6.40 1.86 -1.92
C SER A 135 -5.91 0.63 -2.66
N ASN A 136 -6.03 -0.51 -2.02
CA ASN A 136 -5.97 -1.83 -2.64
C ASN A 136 -7.36 -2.46 -2.49
N PRO A 137 -8.35 -2.04 -3.29
CA PRO A 137 -9.73 -2.44 -3.10
C PRO A 137 -9.93 -3.92 -3.41
N PRO A 138 -10.94 -4.58 -2.81
CA PRO A 138 -11.26 -5.96 -3.15
C PRO A 138 -11.62 -6.06 -4.64
N TYR A 139 -11.15 -7.11 -5.31
CA TYR A 139 -11.39 -7.31 -6.72
C TYR A 139 -12.76 -7.92 -6.95
N PHE A 140 -13.60 -7.23 -7.70
CA PHE A 140 -14.89 -7.76 -8.13
C PHE A 140 -14.66 -8.73 -9.29
N ALA A 141 -14.65 -10.04 -9.03
CA ALA A 141 -14.88 -10.98 -10.10
C ALA A 141 -16.35 -10.82 -10.57
N PRO A 142 -16.63 -10.69 -11.88
CA PRO A 142 -17.99 -10.81 -12.37
C PRO A 142 -18.52 -12.18 -11.89
N ALA A 143 -19.66 -12.15 -11.22
CA ALA A 143 -20.24 -13.23 -10.46
C ALA A 143 -20.20 -14.60 -11.17
N VAL A 144 -19.29 -15.48 -10.74
CA VAL A 144 -19.52 -16.92 -10.81
C VAL A 144 -20.00 -17.33 -9.41
N ALA A 145 -21.32 -17.41 -9.28
CA ALA A 145 -22.01 -17.60 -8.01
C ALA A 145 -21.72 -18.98 -7.41
N CYS A 146 -20.93 -19.01 -6.35
CA CYS A 146 -21.15 -19.99 -5.28
C CYS A 146 -22.12 -19.38 -4.27
N ARG A 147 -23.25 -20.07 -4.01
CA ARG A 147 -24.44 -19.46 -3.37
C ARG A 147 -24.27 -18.97 -1.93
N ASP A 148 -23.22 -19.32 -1.20
CA ASP A 148 -23.04 -18.98 0.21
C ASP A 148 -21.92 -17.94 0.44
N GLU A 149 -20.82 -17.97 -0.34
CA GLU A 149 -19.79 -16.92 -0.33
C GLU A 149 -20.27 -15.63 -1.02
N ALA A 150 -21.26 -15.73 -1.95
CA ALA A 150 -21.83 -14.59 -2.66
C ALA A 150 -22.62 -13.64 -1.74
N ARG A 151 -23.13 -14.10 -0.59
CA ARG A 151 -23.83 -13.22 0.37
C ARG A 151 -22.87 -12.39 1.19
N ASP A 152 -21.74 -12.95 1.60
CA ASP A 152 -20.73 -12.22 2.35
C ASP A 152 -19.92 -11.30 1.42
N THR A 153 -19.53 -11.79 0.25
CA THR A 153 -18.90 -10.96 -0.79
C THR A 153 -19.85 -9.84 -1.25
N ALA A 154 -21.15 -10.08 -1.43
CA ALA A 154 -22.13 -9.06 -1.80
C ALA A 154 -22.36 -8.01 -0.70
N ARG A 155 -22.15 -8.34 0.57
CA ARG A 155 -22.17 -7.37 1.68
C ARG A 155 -20.98 -6.41 1.63
N TYR A 156 -19.78 -6.93 1.31
CA TYR A 156 -18.55 -6.13 1.24
C TYR A 156 -18.35 -5.44 -0.13
N THR A 157 -18.77 -6.10 -1.21
CA THR A 157 -18.59 -5.58 -2.57
C THR A 157 -19.75 -4.69 -3.04
N GLY A 158 -20.94 -4.82 -2.46
CA GLY A 158 -22.09 -4.01 -2.80
C GLY A 158 -21.96 -2.53 -2.42
N SER A 159 -21.03 -2.19 -1.51
CA SER A 159 -20.90 -0.82 -0.98
C SER A 159 -19.76 -0.01 -1.62
N LEU A 160 -18.67 -0.61 -2.12
CA LEU A 160 -17.51 0.12 -2.65
C LEU A 160 -17.19 -0.26 -4.11
N THR A 161 -18.08 0.14 -5.03
CA THR A 161 -17.82 0.04 -6.47
C THR A 161 -16.69 0.98 -6.89
N HIS A 162 -16.12 0.83 -8.10
CA HIS A 162 -15.12 1.77 -8.64
C HIS A 162 -15.63 3.22 -8.66
N ASP A 163 -16.90 3.44 -9.02
CA ASP A 163 -17.49 4.78 -9.02
C ASP A 163 -17.65 5.32 -7.59
N ALA A 164 -18.06 4.47 -6.64
CA ALA A 164 -18.15 4.83 -5.24
C ALA A 164 -16.78 5.17 -4.64
N LEU A 165 -15.74 4.39 -4.99
CA LEU A 165 -14.37 4.65 -4.56
C LEU A 165 -13.84 5.98 -5.10
N LEU A 166 -14.06 6.28 -6.40
CA LEU A 166 -13.68 7.55 -7.01
C LEU A 166 -14.43 8.72 -6.34
N ASN A 167 -15.74 8.59 -6.11
CA ASN A 167 -16.54 9.61 -5.44
C ASN A 167 -16.10 9.87 -3.99
N CYS A 168 -15.72 8.83 -3.25
CA CYS A 168 -15.17 9.00 -1.91
C CYS A 168 -13.81 9.70 -1.96
N ALA A 169 -12.93 9.27 -2.86
CA ALA A 169 -11.62 9.89 -3.04
C ALA A 169 -11.75 11.37 -3.43
N GLU A 170 -12.69 11.73 -4.33
CA GLU A 170 -12.96 13.12 -4.72
C GLU A 170 -13.36 14.00 -3.53
N LYS A 171 -14.23 13.51 -2.65
CA LYS A 171 -14.64 14.27 -1.45
C LYS A 171 -13.51 14.47 -0.45
N LEU A 172 -12.57 13.52 -0.38
CA LEU A 172 -11.53 13.46 0.65
C LEU A 172 -10.24 14.16 0.25
N ILE A 173 -9.94 14.21 -1.06
CA ILE A 173 -8.65 14.67 -1.58
C ILE A 173 -8.56 16.21 -1.57
N THR A 174 -7.35 16.72 -1.29
CA THR A 174 -7.04 18.16 -1.48
C THR A 174 -6.93 18.50 -2.97
N GLU A 175 -7.00 19.78 -3.31
CA GLU A 175 -6.92 20.26 -4.70
C GLU A 175 -5.69 19.73 -5.46
N ASN A 176 -4.55 19.65 -4.79
CA ASN A 176 -3.28 19.18 -5.37
C ASN A 176 -2.94 17.74 -4.98
N GLY A 177 -3.86 17.04 -4.34
CA GLY A 177 -3.66 15.68 -3.89
C GLY A 177 -3.65 14.66 -5.03
N VAL A 178 -3.19 13.46 -4.71
CA VAL A 178 -3.18 12.32 -5.62
C VAL A 178 -3.84 11.10 -5.01
N PHE A 179 -4.57 10.37 -5.82
CA PHE A 179 -5.16 9.08 -5.47
C PHE A 179 -4.41 7.95 -6.18
N CYS A 180 -3.84 7.03 -5.41
CA CYS A 180 -3.07 5.89 -5.91
C CYS A 180 -3.79 4.58 -5.62
N VAL A 181 -3.83 3.69 -6.62
CA VAL A 181 -4.55 2.42 -6.50
C VAL A 181 -3.79 1.29 -7.20
N VAL A 182 -3.89 0.08 -6.67
CA VAL A 182 -3.45 -1.16 -7.32
C VAL A 182 -4.65 -1.99 -7.70
N LEU A 183 -4.69 -2.51 -8.93
CA LEU A 183 -5.79 -3.32 -9.46
C LEU A 183 -5.26 -4.41 -10.39
N PRO A 184 -6.04 -5.50 -10.62
CA PRO A 184 -5.89 -6.31 -11.81
C PRO A 184 -5.89 -5.43 -13.06
N HIS A 185 -5.03 -5.75 -14.04
CA HIS A 185 -4.78 -4.89 -15.19
C HIS A 185 -6.07 -4.45 -15.91
N ASP A 186 -6.99 -5.39 -16.19
CA ASP A 186 -8.23 -5.09 -16.89
C ASP A 186 -9.15 -4.14 -16.10
N LEU A 187 -9.21 -4.33 -14.77
CA LEU A 187 -9.96 -3.44 -13.87
C LEU A 187 -9.30 -2.06 -13.75
N GLY A 188 -7.97 -1.99 -13.83
CA GLY A 188 -7.22 -0.73 -13.88
C GLY A 188 -7.55 0.09 -15.14
N ILE A 189 -7.67 -0.57 -16.31
CA ILE A 189 -8.12 0.08 -17.55
C ILE A 189 -9.55 0.62 -17.37
N GLU A 190 -10.44 -0.17 -16.78
CA GLU A 190 -11.82 0.27 -16.55
C GLU A 190 -11.89 1.45 -15.60
N LEU A 191 -11.16 1.40 -14.46
CA LEU A 191 -11.09 2.51 -13.51
C LEU A 191 -10.53 3.78 -14.16
N SER A 192 -9.46 3.69 -14.95
CA SER A 192 -8.89 4.84 -15.66
C SER A 192 -9.92 5.52 -16.58
N ARG A 193 -10.71 4.72 -17.31
CA ARG A 193 -11.76 5.26 -18.18
C ARG A 193 -12.85 5.97 -17.39
N ARG A 194 -13.30 5.39 -16.27
CA ARG A 194 -14.31 5.99 -15.38
C ARG A 194 -13.79 7.27 -14.73
N ALA A 195 -12.53 7.25 -14.27
CA ALA A 195 -11.88 8.40 -13.67
C ALA A 195 -11.84 9.61 -14.63
N VAL A 196 -11.46 9.40 -15.89
CA VAL A 196 -11.47 10.47 -16.92
C VAL A 196 -12.88 11.03 -17.12
N GLN A 197 -13.94 10.21 -17.09
CA GLN A 197 -15.32 10.66 -17.17
C GLN A 197 -15.77 11.50 -15.96
N GLN A 198 -15.08 11.36 -14.83
CA GLN A 198 -15.30 12.11 -13.59
C GLN A 198 -14.27 13.24 -13.38
N ASN A 199 -13.64 13.74 -14.46
CA ASN A 199 -12.67 14.81 -14.45
C ASN A 199 -11.37 14.53 -13.66
N TRP A 200 -11.00 13.26 -13.51
CA TRP A 200 -9.67 12.89 -13.05
C TRP A 200 -8.70 12.80 -14.23
N TYR A 201 -7.45 13.11 -13.98
CA TYR A 201 -6.34 12.90 -14.91
C TYR A 201 -5.50 11.73 -14.41
N VAL A 202 -5.21 10.77 -15.30
CA VAL A 202 -4.20 9.74 -15.03
C VAL A 202 -2.83 10.39 -15.10
N ARG A 203 -2.10 10.42 -13.99
CA ARG A 203 -0.77 11.05 -13.90
C ARG A 203 0.37 10.06 -14.07
N CYS A 204 0.17 8.83 -13.60
CA CYS A 204 1.10 7.74 -13.80
C CYS A 204 0.33 6.42 -13.95
N GLN A 205 0.78 5.59 -14.86
CA GLN A 205 0.30 4.23 -15.05
C GLN A 205 1.52 3.30 -15.11
N VAL A 206 1.55 2.31 -14.21
CA VAL A 206 2.57 1.25 -14.22
C VAL A 206 1.91 -0.07 -14.58
N ASP A 207 2.23 -0.59 -15.75
CA ASP A 207 1.76 -1.91 -16.20
C ASP A 207 2.70 -3.00 -15.69
N ILE A 208 2.15 -3.95 -14.94
CA ILE A 208 2.92 -4.97 -14.23
C ILE A 208 2.63 -6.35 -14.81
N ARG A 209 3.70 -7.15 -14.93
CA ARG A 209 3.65 -8.56 -15.29
C ARG A 209 4.50 -9.40 -14.34
N ASP A 210 4.21 -10.69 -14.26
CA ASP A 210 5.04 -11.60 -13.46
C ASP A 210 6.49 -11.63 -13.96
N ARG A 211 6.71 -11.83 -15.27
CA ARG A 211 8.03 -11.87 -15.92
C ARG A 211 7.94 -11.51 -17.41
N PRO A 212 9.06 -11.21 -18.07
CA PRO A 212 9.07 -10.94 -19.50
C PRO A 212 8.37 -12.05 -20.29
N GLY A 213 7.56 -11.66 -21.28
CA GLY A 213 6.76 -12.59 -22.10
C GLY A 213 5.45 -13.09 -21.47
N LYS A 214 5.17 -12.78 -20.21
CA LYS A 214 3.86 -13.04 -19.59
C LYS A 214 2.90 -11.87 -19.82
N PRO A 215 1.58 -12.11 -19.84
CA PRO A 215 0.60 -11.05 -19.95
C PRO A 215 0.69 -10.08 -18.76
N LEU A 216 0.21 -8.86 -18.96
CA LEU A 216 0.01 -7.89 -17.90
C LEU A 216 -1.05 -8.44 -16.93
N ASN A 217 -0.83 -8.31 -15.64
CA ASN A 217 -1.71 -8.87 -14.63
C ASN A 217 -2.10 -7.88 -13.53
N ARG A 218 -1.34 -6.78 -13.37
CA ARG A 218 -1.61 -5.72 -12.41
C ARG A 218 -1.33 -4.37 -13.02
N MET A 219 -1.93 -3.35 -12.45
CA MET A 219 -1.72 -1.95 -12.79
C MET A 219 -1.67 -1.13 -11.51
N LEU A 220 -0.70 -0.23 -11.41
CA LEU A 220 -0.70 0.87 -10.46
C LEU A 220 -1.11 2.13 -11.19
N LEU A 221 -1.97 2.91 -10.58
CA LEU A 221 -2.45 4.18 -11.12
C LEU A 221 -2.25 5.29 -10.10
N THR A 222 -1.83 6.45 -10.59
CA THR A 222 -1.93 7.73 -9.88
C THR A 222 -2.92 8.61 -10.62
N LEU A 223 -3.96 9.04 -9.91
CA LEU A 223 -5.02 9.93 -10.39
C LEU A 223 -4.92 11.27 -9.66
N SER A 224 -5.27 12.37 -10.34
CA SER A 224 -5.33 13.72 -9.76
C SER A 224 -6.36 14.56 -10.49
N HIS A 225 -6.89 15.60 -9.84
CA HIS A 225 -7.69 16.64 -10.52
C HIS A 225 -6.85 17.69 -11.24
N GLN A 226 -5.53 17.70 -10.99
CA GLN A 226 -4.62 18.60 -11.70
C GLN A 226 -4.29 18.04 -13.10
N PRO A 227 -4.50 18.83 -14.17
CA PRO A 227 -4.18 18.42 -15.51
C PRO A 227 -2.67 18.16 -15.69
N GLY A 228 -2.33 17.30 -16.64
CA GLY A 228 -0.94 17.02 -17.00
C GLY A 228 -0.82 15.74 -17.82
N GLU A 229 0.37 15.51 -18.35
CA GLU A 229 0.69 14.32 -19.11
C GLU A 229 0.71 13.06 -18.25
N THR A 230 0.35 11.93 -18.85
CA THR A 230 0.42 10.61 -18.21
C THR A 230 1.82 10.04 -18.39
N GLU A 231 2.48 9.70 -17.30
CA GLU A 231 3.71 8.91 -17.32
C GLU A 231 3.35 7.42 -17.41
N TYR A 232 3.91 6.72 -18.41
CA TYR A 232 3.72 5.28 -18.60
C TYR A 232 4.98 4.52 -18.23
N GLN A 233 4.83 3.54 -17.33
CA GLN A 233 5.92 2.71 -16.85
C GLN A 233 5.57 1.23 -16.99
N HIS A 234 6.59 0.35 -16.98
CA HIS A 234 6.43 -1.09 -16.99
C HIS A 234 7.30 -1.71 -15.90
N LEU A 235 6.75 -2.71 -15.21
CA LEU A 235 7.47 -3.46 -14.19
C LEU A 235 7.27 -4.97 -14.43
N ALA A 236 8.37 -5.73 -14.48
CA ALA A 236 8.34 -7.17 -14.33
C ALA A 236 8.74 -7.52 -12.90
N LEU A 237 7.95 -8.34 -12.19
CA LEU A 237 8.28 -8.71 -10.82
C LEU A 237 9.50 -9.65 -10.77
N ARG A 238 9.66 -10.47 -11.80
CA ARG A 238 10.75 -11.44 -11.94
C ARG A 238 11.46 -11.29 -13.29
N GLN A 239 12.75 -11.51 -13.28
CA GLN A 239 13.52 -11.65 -14.53
C GLN A 239 13.42 -13.06 -15.12
N SER A 240 13.30 -14.08 -14.24
CA SER A 240 13.12 -15.50 -14.59
C SER A 240 12.34 -16.21 -13.48
N GLU A 241 12.10 -17.52 -13.64
CA GLU A 241 11.40 -18.29 -12.64
C GLU A 241 12.17 -18.31 -11.30
N GLY A 242 11.49 -17.89 -10.23
CA GLY A 242 12.06 -17.85 -8.87
C GLY A 242 13.04 -16.71 -8.59
N VAL A 243 13.37 -15.85 -9.60
CA VAL A 243 14.34 -14.76 -9.42
C VAL A 243 13.67 -13.41 -9.65
N TYR A 244 13.62 -12.57 -8.63
CA TYR A 244 13.07 -11.22 -8.74
C TYR A 244 13.88 -10.35 -9.71
N SER A 245 13.23 -9.38 -10.33
CA SER A 245 13.89 -8.36 -11.16
C SER A 245 14.65 -7.36 -10.29
N ALA A 246 15.66 -6.71 -10.87
CA ALA A 246 16.42 -5.69 -10.16
C ALA A 246 15.52 -4.51 -9.74
N GLU A 247 14.60 -4.11 -10.60
CA GLU A 247 13.64 -3.03 -10.36
C GLU A 247 12.70 -3.36 -9.20
N PHE A 248 12.17 -4.58 -9.15
CA PHE A 248 11.31 -5.01 -8.04
C PHE A 248 12.12 -5.14 -6.75
N CYS A 249 13.33 -5.72 -6.79
CA CYS A 249 14.22 -5.77 -5.64
C CYS A 249 14.51 -4.38 -5.08
N GLN A 250 14.80 -3.40 -5.94
CA GLN A 250 15.02 -2.01 -5.53
C GLN A 250 13.79 -1.45 -4.82
N LEU A 251 12.58 -1.66 -5.38
CA LEU A 251 11.32 -1.17 -4.84
C LEU A 251 11.04 -1.69 -3.43
N ILE A 252 11.31 -2.98 -3.18
CA ILE A 252 11.02 -3.63 -1.88
C ILE A 252 12.22 -3.64 -0.92
N SER A 253 13.37 -3.10 -1.32
CA SER A 253 14.64 -3.18 -0.59
C SER A 253 14.56 -2.69 0.84
N GLU A 254 13.78 -1.64 1.11
CA GLU A 254 13.61 -1.07 2.44
C GLU A 254 12.73 -1.94 3.36
N PHE A 255 11.97 -2.87 2.80
CA PHE A 255 10.94 -3.63 3.50
C PHE A 255 11.30 -5.08 3.76
N TYR A 256 11.75 -5.81 2.75
CA TYR A 256 11.94 -7.25 2.83
C TYR A 256 13.26 -7.63 3.50
N LEU A 257 13.21 -8.68 4.34
CA LEU A 257 14.40 -9.21 5.01
C LEU A 257 15.39 -9.86 4.04
N ASN A 258 14.86 -10.55 3.04
CA ASN A 258 15.62 -11.25 2.00
C ASN A 258 14.86 -11.15 0.67
N TYR A 259 15.57 -10.98 -0.43
CA TYR A 259 15.05 -10.95 -1.81
C TYR A 259 16.17 -11.34 -2.80
#